data_33c28c03e6e22590c23352384c959b42
#
_entry.id   33c28c03e6e22590c23352384c959b42
#
_cell.length_a   1.000
_cell.length_b   1.000
_cell.length_c   1.000
_cell.angle_alpha   90.00
_cell.angle_beta   90.00
_cell.angle_gamma   90.00
#
_symmetry.space_group_name_H-M   'P 1'
#
loop_
_entity.id
_entity.type
_entity.pdbx_description
1 polymer ?
#
loop_
_entity_poly.entity_id
_entity_poly.type
_entity_poly.pdbx_seq_one_letter_code
_entity_poly.pdbx_strand_id
1 'polypeptide(L)'
;MNTTFFSEMLQSIAERSRALIKRERREPAHERSAGLIELCEDLLSGRGEASGVALAQEILARYAELTTGPRIAFFESLARTFGHDRPGIDRAIAAWRQSPSDATAADLHTASEPLRLELFRRLNLAPGGTAALVRMREQLLDAMHHRDDLGVVDNDFVHLFSSWFNRGFLVLRRIDWSTSAAILEKIIRYEAVHEIRDWADLRRRIDPPDRRCYAFFHPALVDEPLIFVEVALTRAIPAAIAPILSDKRDPVEPRRANTAVFYSITNCQRGLAGVTFGHFLIKQVVEEVSREMSGVGTFVTLSPDISRETSSTTCLIRKCPKVTPARPRWQLVIE
;
A
#
# COMPACT_ATOMS: atom_id res chain seq x y z
N MET A 1 12.92 -22.22 10.87
CA MET A 1 13.80 -21.37 11.73
C MET A 1 12.92 -20.31 12.35
N ASN A 2 12.95 -20.21 13.70
CA ASN A 2 11.98 -19.46 14.49
C ASN A 2 12.04 -17.95 14.28
N THR A 3 11.10 -17.42 13.52
CA THR A 3 10.82 -15.97 13.42
C THR A 3 10.49 -15.35 14.78
N THR A 4 9.95 -16.12 15.72
CA THR A 4 9.62 -15.72 17.08
C THR A 4 10.86 -15.34 17.91
N PHE A 5 11.94 -16.12 17.80
CA PHE A 5 13.19 -15.83 18.54
C PHE A 5 13.87 -14.53 18.11
N PHE A 6 13.87 -14.24 16.80
CA PHE A 6 14.40 -12.97 16.28
C PHE A 6 13.55 -11.77 16.70
N SER A 7 12.23 -11.94 16.72
CA SER A 7 11.29 -10.92 17.19
C SER A 7 11.48 -10.62 18.70
N GLU A 8 11.64 -11.66 19.51
CA GLU A 8 11.87 -11.52 20.95
C GLU A 8 13.24 -10.91 21.27
N MET A 9 14.28 -11.27 20.51
CA MET A 9 15.61 -10.70 20.68
C MET A 9 15.63 -9.21 20.30
N LEU A 10 14.99 -8.82 19.20
CA LEU A 10 14.83 -7.41 18.80
C LEU A 10 14.00 -6.62 19.80
N GLN A 11 12.96 -7.25 20.36
CA GLN A 11 12.12 -6.64 21.41
C GLN A 11 12.92 -6.41 22.72
N SER A 12 13.77 -7.39 23.13
CA SER A 12 14.60 -7.26 24.33
C SER A 12 15.69 -6.19 24.19
N ILE A 13 16.27 -6.05 22.98
CA ILE A 13 17.24 -4.98 22.68
C ILE A 13 16.55 -3.62 22.69
N ALA A 14 15.36 -3.53 22.10
CA ALA A 14 14.55 -2.31 22.10
C ALA A 14 14.11 -1.89 23.51
N GLU A 15 13.78 -2.84 24.39
CA GLU A 15 13.41 -2.57 25.78
C GLU A 15 14.60 -2.07 26.63
N ARG A 16 15.78 -2.64 26.43
CA ARG A 16 17.01 -2.17 27.09
C ARG A 16 17.42 -0.78 26.63
N SER A 17 17.28 -0.50 25.32
CA SER A 17 17.54 0.84 24.76
C SER A 17 16.53 1.88 25.25
N ARG A 18 15.23 1.50 25.37
CA ARG A 18 14.21 2.38 26.00
C ARG A 18 14.49 2.72 27.45
N ALA A 19 15.05 1.80 28.24
CA ALA A 19 15.42 2.06 29.64
C ALA A 19 16.54 3.10 29.76
N LEU A 20 17.44 3.16 28.77
CA LEU A 20 18.51 4.16 28.72
C LEU A 20 18.01 5.54 28.25
N ILE A 21 17.03 5.58 27.33
CA ILE A 21 16.45 6.81 26.75
C ILE A 21 15.38 7.41 27.69
N LYS A 22 14.67 6.58 28.47
CA LYS A 22 13.52 6.96 29.32
C LYS A 22 13.84 7.88 30.49
N ARG A 23 15.08 8.30 30.63
CA ARG A 23 15.55 9.15 31.78
C ARG A 23 15.29 10.63 31.60
N GLU A 24 14.72 11.09 30.45
CA GLU A 24 14.45 12.51 30.23
C GLU A 24 13.03 12.78 29.68
N ARG A 25 12.26 13.46 30.55
CA ARG A 25 11.32 14.56 30.33
C ARG A 25 9.89 14.36 29.82
N ARG A 26 8.97 14.85 30.62
CA ARG A 26 7.66 15.41 30.25
C ARG A 26 7.87 16.83 29.70
N GLU A 27 7.84 17.02 28.39
CA GLU A 27 7.97 18.34 27.76
C GLU A 27 6.71 18.82 27.03
N PRO A 28 6.50 20.18 26.87
CA PRO A 28 5.35 20.78 26.20
C PRO A 28 5.30 20.46 24.68
N ALA A 29 4.12 20.59 24.04
CA ALA A 29 3.87 20.13 22.68
C ALA A 29 4.76 20.76 21.58
N HIS A 30 5.24 21.99 21.77
CA HIS A 30 6.13 22.67 20.80
C HIS A 30 7.57 22.14 20.88
N GLU A 31 8.02 21.76 22.08
CA GLU A 31 9.33 21.12 22.27
C GLU A 31 9.36 19.69 21.74
N ARG A 32 8.21 19.02 21.66
CA ARG A 32 8.12 17.64 21.15
C ARG A 32 8.43 17.51 19.66
N SER A 33 8.07 18.50 18.84
CA SER A 33 8.41 18.46 17.41
C SER A 33 9.88 18.80 17.17
N ALA A 34 10.46 19.73 17.93
CA ALA A 34 11.88 20.05 17.86
C ALA A 34 12.73 18.84 18.28
N GLY A 35 12.42 18.20 19.42
CA GLY A 35 13.09 16.99 19.85
C GLY A 35 12.92 15.79 18.88
N LEU A 36 11.84 15.76 18.07
CA LEU A 36 11.67 14.74 17.04
C LEU A 36 12.60 14.96 15.85
N ILE A 37 12.86 16.20 15.45
CA ILE A 37 13.81 16.54 14.40
C ILE A 37 15.25 16.21 14.81
N GLU A 38 15.64 16.52 16.04
CA GLU A 38 16.95 16.14 16.58
C GLU A 38 17.17 14.63 16.55
N LEU A 39 16.13 13.84 16.89
CA LEU A 39 16.21 12.38 16.79
C LEU A 39 16.36 11.90 15.34
N CYS A 40 15.73 12.58 14.37
CA CYS A 40 15.90 12.28 12.95
C CYS A 40 17.34 12.61 12.47
N GLU A 41 17.92 13.71 12.92
CA GLU A 41 19.31 14.06 12.63
C GLU A 41 20.27 13.04 13.26
N ASP A 42 20.02 12.66 14.51
CA ASP A 42 20.77 11.60 15.18
C ASP A 42 20.69 10.26 14.44
N LEU A 43 19.51 9.89 13.93
CA LEU A 43 19.33 8.69 13.13
C LEU A 43 20.17 8.73 11.85
N LEU A 44 20.28 9.89 11.21
CA LEU A 44 21.11 10.07 9.99
C LEU A 44 22.60 10.14 10.27
N SER A 45 23.03 10.50 11.50
CA SER A 45 24.43 10.67 11.85
C SER A 45 25.28 9.39 11.90
N GLY A 46 24.71 8.20 11.65
CA GLY A 46 25.48 6.96 11.45
C GLY A 46 25.82 6.18 12.71
N ARG A 47 25.03 6.28 13.78
CA ARG A 47 25.13 5.37 14.94
C ARG A 47 24.88 3.93 14.49
N GLY A 48 25.54 2.95 15.12
CA GLY A 48 25.50 1.54 14.71
C GLY A 48 24.09 0.98 14.53
N GLU A 49 23.93 -0.04 13.67
CA GLU A 49 22.67 -0.56 13.16
C GLU A 49 21.59 -0.86 14.25
N ALA A 50 21.99 -1.51 15.35
CA ALA A 50 21.06 -1.80 16.46
C ALA A 50 20.54 -0.54 17.16
N SER A 51 21.38 0.48 17.32
CA SER A 51 21.00 1.78 17.88
C SER A 51 20.10 2.54 16.91
N GLY A 52 20.33 2.41 15.60
CA GLY A 52 19.51 2.99 14.53
C GLY A 52 18.08 2.45 14.53
N VAL A 53 17.89 1.14 14.67
CA VAL A 53 16.54 0.52 14.74
C VAL A 53 15.78 0.99 15.99
N ALA A 54 16.43 1.06 17.14
CA ALA A 54 15.80 1.55 18.38
C ALA A 54 15.39 3.02 18.26
N LEU A 55 16.26 3.85 17.66
CA LEU A 55 15.99 5.26 17.42
C LEU A 55 14.85 5.46 16.40
N ALA A 56 14.82 4.69 15.33
CA ALA A 56 13.73 4.69 14.37
C ALA A 56 12.38 4.32 15.01
N GLN A 57 12.36 3.31 15.90
CA GLN A 57 11.18 2.98 16.70
C GLN A 57 10.70 4.13 17.58
N GLU A 58 11.63 4.81 18.27
CA GLU A 58 11.30 5.95 19.13
C GLU A 58 10.74 7.11 18.31
N ILE A 59 11.34 7.43 17.16
CA ILE A 59 10.83 8.47 16.24
C ILE A 59 9.40 8.15 15.80
N LEU A 60 9.14 6.93 15.35
CA LEU A 60 7.81 6.52 14.89
C LEU A 60 6.78 6.53 16.02
N ALA A 61 7.17 6.13 17.23
CA ALA A 61 6.30 6.16 18.41
C ALA A 61 5.94 7.59 18.80
N ARG A 62 6.92 8.50 18.88
CA ARG A 62 6.67 9.92 19.19
C ARG A 62 5.86 10.61 18.09
N TYR A 63 6.13 10.29 16.82
CA TYR A 63 5.33 10.81 15.72
C TYR A 63 3.86 10.40 15.84
N ALA A 64 3.58 9.15 16.20
CA ALA A 64 2.22 8.65 16.36
C ALA A 64 1.41 9.41 17.44
N GLU A 65 2.09 9.96 18.45
CA GLU A 65 1.48 10.77 19.52
C GLU A 65 1.22 12.24 19.12
N LEU A 66 1.75 12.69 17.98
CA LEU A 66 1.57 14.07 17.54
C LEU A 66 0.11 14.37 17.18
N THR A 67 -0.39 15.49 17.65
CA THR A 67 -1.65 16.08 17.19
C THR A 67 -1.47 16.76 15.83
N THR A 68 -2.57 17.18 15.18
CA THR A 68 -2.55 17.72 13.80
C THR A 68 -1.56 18.87 13.61
N GLY A 69 -1.53 19.88 14.47
CA GLY A 69 -0.63 21.04 14.33
C GLY A 69 0.85 20.67 14.36
N PRO A 70 1.35 20.01 15.43
CA PRO A 70 2.74 19.50 15.49
C PRO A 70 3.11 18.53 14.36
N ARG A 71 2.15 17.76 13.85
CA ARG A 71 2.36 16.86 12.71
C ARG A 71 2.62 17.62 11.43
N ILE A 72 1.85 18.69 11.17
CA ILE A 72 2.09 19.58 10.02
C ILE A 72 3.47 20.25 10.15
N ALA A 73 3.82 20.77 11.33
CA ALA A 73 5.14 21.35 11.58
C ALA A 73 6.29 20.34 11.36
N PHE A 74 6.08 19.06 11.67
CA PHE A 74 7.03 18.00 11.36
C PHE A 74 7.22 17.82 9.84
N PHE A 75 6.15 17.78 9.05
CA PHE A 75 6.24 17.71 7.58
C PHE A 75 6.94 18.91 6.98
N GLU A 76 6.65 20.12 7.49
CA GLU A 76 7.36 21.35 7.10
C GLU A 76 8.86 21.25 7.39
N SER A 77 9.21 20.69 8.54
CA SER A 77 10.61 20.51 8.91
C SER A 77 11.27 19.46 8.03
N LEU A 78 10.58 18.35 7.69
CA LEU A 78 11.06 17.37 6.71
C LEU A 78 11.34 18.03 5.35
N ALA A 79 10.45 18.91 4.88
CA ALA A 79 10.62 19.59 3.61
C ALA A 79 11.86 20.51 3.61
N ARG A 80 12.10 21.24 4.73
CA ARG A 80 13.16 22.25 4.83
C ARG A 80 14.52 21.68 5.24
N THR A 81 14.55 20.83 6.27
CA THR A 81 15.79 20.38 6.92
C THR A 81 16.42 19.19 6.20
N PHE A 82 15.59 18.24 5.73
CA PHE A 82 16.08 17.00 5.12
C PHE A 82 15.96 17.01 3.60
N GLY A 83 16.14 18.18 2.96
CA GLY A 83 16.17 18.36 1.52
C GLY A 83 17.47 17.83 0.89
N HIS A 84 17.76 18.35 -0.30
CA HIS A 84 18.99 18.04 -1.03
C HIS A 84 20.20 18.76 -0.43
N ASP A 85 21.36 18.08 -0.41
CA ASP A 85 22.67 18.71 -0.13
C ASP A 85 23.11 19.50 -1.38
N ARG A 86 22.68 20.78 -1.50
CA ARG A 86 23.04 21.63 -2.65
C ARG A 86 24.54 21.72 -2.88
N PRO A 87 25.40 21.97 -1.85
CA PRO A 87 26.85 21.97 -2.04
C PRO A 87 27.39 20.64 -2.55
N GLY A 88 26.83 19.49 -2.11
CA GLY A 88 27.17 18.16 -2.60
C GLY A 88 26.84 17.97 -4.07
N ILE A 89 25.65 18.40 -4.48
CA ILE A 89 25.20 18.37 -5.88
C ILE A 89 26.12 19.21 -6.75
N ASP A 90 26.45 20.44 -6.33
CA ASP A 90 27.34 21.31 -7.10
C ASP A 90 28.72 20.70 -7.30
N ARG A 91 29.31 20.07 -6.27
CA ARG A 91 30.58 19.33 -6.38
C ARG A 91 30.47 18.15 -7.35
N ALA A 92 29.40 17.37 -7.27
CA ALA A 92 29.19 16.21 -8.15
C ALA A 92 29.01 16.64 -9.62
N ILE A 93 28.26 17.73 -9.87
CA ILE A 93 28.12 18.32 -11.20
C ILE A 93 29.51 18.76 -11.76
N ALA A 94 30.32 19.43 -10.95
CA ALA A 94 31.63 19.86 -11.35
C ALA A 94 32.53 18.67 -11.70
N ALA A 95 32.54 17.62 -10.88
CA ALA A 95 33.31 16.39 -11.13
C ALA A 95 32.85 15.68 -12.42
N TRP A 96 31.53 15.55 -12.64
CA TRP A 96 31.03 14.96 -13.87
C TRP A 96 31.40 15.76 -15.12
N ARG A 97 31.32 17.12 -15.06
CA ARG A 97 31.71 17.98 -16.16
C ARG A 97 33.19 17.89 -16.48
N GLN A 98 34.05 17.72 -15.45
CA GLN A 98 35.53 17.59 -15.62
C GLN A 98 35.90 16.24 -16.21
N SER A 99 35.25 15.15 -15.80
CA SER A 99 35.55 13.78 -16.23
C SER A 99 34.27 12.95 -16.33
N PRO A 100 33.52 13.07 -17.44
CA PRO A 100 32.30 12.29 -17.64
C PRO A 100 32.60 10.79 -17.66
N SER A 101 31.97 10.04 -16.74
CA SER A 101 32.11 8.59 -16.61
C SER A 101 30.90 8.01 -15.86
N ASP A 102 30.70 6.69 -15.93
CA ASP A 102 29.65 6.02 -15.16
C ASP A 102 29.83 6.24 -13.64
N ALA A 103 31.08 6.32 -13.17
CA ALA A 103 31.38 6.58 -11.76
C ALA A 103 30.90 7.99 -11.35
N THR A 104 31.29 9.03 -12.10
CA THR A 104 30.88 10.40 -11.78
C THR A 104 29.39 10.64 -12.01
N ALA A 105 28.74 9.90 -12.90
CA ALA A 105 27.28 9.88 -13.05
C ALA A 105 26.59 9.24 -11.84
N ALA A 106 27.14 8.14 -11.31
CA ALA A 106 26.64 7.50 -10.09
C ALA A 106 26.81 8.40 -8.86
N ASP A 107 27.94 9.10 -8.73
CA ASP A 107 28.17 10.08 -7.67
C ASP A 107 27.15 11.24 -7.73
N LEU A 108 26.86 11.75 -8.93
CA LEU A 108 25.86 12.78 -9.14
C LEU A 108 24.45 12.27 -8.78
N HIS A 109 24.10 11.04 -9.16
CA HIS A 109 22.84 10.42 -8.78
C HIS A 109 22.70 10.33 -7.26
N THR A 110 23.74 9.85 -6.56
CA THR A 110 23.76 9.76 -5.09
C THR A 110 23.66 11.13 -4.44
N ALA A 111 24.41 12.12 -4.91
CA ALA A 111 24.37 13.49 -4.38
C ALA A 111 23.01 14.18 -4.61
N SER A 112 22.26 13.77 -5.62
CA SER A 112 20.94 14.32 -5.93
C SER A 112 19.80 13.74 -5.08
N GLU A 113 20.04 12.69 -4.29
CA GLU A 113 19.01 12.18 -3.37
C GLU A 113 18.82 13.12 -2.18
N PRO A 114 17.56 13.48 -1.81
CA PRO A 114 17.31 14.24 -0.60
C PRO A 114 17.54 13.37 0.65
N LEU A 115 18.01 13.97 1.73
CA LEU A 115 18.23 13.28 3.01
C LEU A 115 16.98 12.60 3.56
N ARG A 116 15.78 13.07 3.18
CA ARG A 116 14.50 12.46 3.55
C ARG A 116 14.37 11.02 3.06
N LEU A 117 14.88 10.69 1.86
CA LEU A 117 14.84 9.31 1.35
C LEU A 117 15.61 8.37 2.25
N GLU A 118 16.81 8.77 2.68
CA GLU A 118 17.60 7.96 3.62
C GLU A 118 16.94 7.89 5.00
N LEU A 119 16.36 8.99 5.49
CA LEU A 119 15.60 8.99 6.74
C LEU A 119 14.45 7.98 6.67
N PHE A 120 13.66 7.98 5.62
CA PHE A 120 12.53 7.04 5.47
C PHE A 120 13.00 5.59 5.32
N ARG A 121 14.11 5.33 4.62
CA ARG A 121 14.73 4.00 4.55
C ARG A 121 15.10 3.50 5.93
N ARG A 122 15.73 4.33 6.76
CA ARG A 122 16.12 3.97 8.13
C ARG A 122 14.91 3.78 9.05
N LEU A 123 13.91 4.62 8.95
CA LEU A 123 12.64 4.45 9.67
C LEU A 123 11.94 3.14 9.30
N ASN A 124 12.05 2.73 8.03
CA ASN A 124 11.47 1.47 7.55
C ASN A 124 12.11 0.22 8.16
N LEU A 125 13.33 0.30 8.72
CA LEU A 125 14.00 -0.81 9.40
C LEU A 125 13.40 -1.11 10.77
N ALA A 126 12.63 -0.19 11.35
CA ALA A 126 11.95 -0.43 12.62
C ALA A 126 10.84 -1.49 12.46
N PRO A 127 10.60 -2.36 13.45
CA PRO A 127 9.44 -3.24 13.46
C PRO A 127 8.14 -2.46 13.24
N GLY A 128 7.37 -2.83 12.21
CA GLY A 128 6.17 -2.09 11.79
C GLY A 128 6.44 -0.75 11.09
N GLY A 129 7.69 -0.43 10.75
CA GLY A 129 8.10 0.82 10.12
C GLY A 129 7.38 1.09 8.82
N THR A 130 7.26 0.08 7.95
CA THR A 130 6.50 0.20 6.68
C THR A 130 5.05 0.64 6.92
N ALA A 131 4.36 0.00 7.85
CA ALA A 131 2.97 0.35 8.18
C ALA A 131 2.86 1.76 8.79
N ALA A 132 3.82 2.15 9.62
CA ALA A 132 3.88 3.48 10.20
C ALA A 132 4.10 4.56 9.13
N LEU A 133 4.99 4.32 8.17
CA LEU A 133 5.26 5.23 7.06
C LEU A 133 4.08 5.36 6.09
N VAL A 134 3.35 4.26 5.82
CA VAL A 134 2.11 4.33 5.03
C VAL A 134 1.06 5.20 5.72
N ARG A 135 0.86 5.05 7.04
CA ARG A 135 -0.02 5.93 7.83
C ARG A 135 0.49 7.37 7.89
N MET A 136 1.80 7.57 7.99
CA MET A 136 2.40 8.92 7.98
C MET A 136 2.08 9.63 6.66
N ARG A 137 2.21 8.96 5.53
CA ARG A 137 1.85 9.53 4.23
C ARG A 137 0.35 9.81 4.10
N GLU A 138 -0.51 8.94 4.63
CA GLU A 138 -1.95 9.21 4.67
C GLU A 138 -2.27 10.55 5.35
N GLN A 139 -1.61 10.80 6.48
CA GLN A 139 -1.76 12.04 7.24
C GLN A 139 -1.12 13.25 6.52
N LEU A 140 -0.05 13.01 5.74
CA LEU A 140 0.53 14.04 4.87
C LEU A 140 -0.46 14.42 3.76
N LEU A 141 -1.12 13.47 3.13
CA LEU A 141 -2.13 13.71 2.09
C LEU A 141 -3.29 14.56 2.63
N ASP A 142 -3.71 14.34 3.89
CA ASP A 142 -4.69 15.21 4.54
C ASP A 142 -4.17 16.64 4.73
N ALA A 143 -2.90 16.79 5.12
CA ALA A 143 -2.28 18.10 5.32
C ALA A 143 -2.09 18.87 4.00
N MET A 144 -1.91 18.18 2.89
CA MET A 144 -1.62 18.78 1.57
C MET A 144 -2.81 19.48 0.92
N HIS A 145 -4.05 19.31 1.39
CA HIS A 145 -5.23 19.92 0.77
C HIS A 145 -5.11 21.46 0.54
N HIS A 146 -4.22 22.12 1.29
CA HIS A 146 -3.97 23.57 1.18
C HIS A 146 -2.47 23.90 1.26
N ARG A 147 -1.58 22.94 1.00
CA ARG A 147 -0.15 23.05 1.25
C ARG A 147 0.67 22.37 0.15
N ASP A 148 0.76 23.04 -1.00
CA ASP A 148 1.54 22.55 -2.16
C ASP A 148 3.05 22.40 -1.85
N ASP A 149 3.55 23.17 -0.88
CA ASP A 149 4.94 23.11 -0.42
C ASP A 149 5.35 21.76 0.18
N LEU A 150 4.40 20.96 0.64
CA LEU A 150 4.63 19.60 1.14
C LEU A 150 4.72 18.54 0.04
N GLY A 151 4.44 18.87 -1.20
CA GLY A 151 4.50 17.95 -2.35
C GLY A 151 5.86 17.29 -2.54
N VAL A 152 6.96 17.93 -2.14
CA VAL A 152 8.31 17.35 -2.19
C VAL A 152 8.45 16.16 -1.25
N VAL A 153 7.77 16.17 -0.08
CA VAL A 153 7.76 15.06 0.87
C VAL A 153 6.92 13.91 0.33
N ASP A 154 5.77 14.21 -0.30
CA ASP A 154 4.91 13.21 -0.92
C ASP A 154 5.60 12.49 -2.08
N ASN A 155 6.33 13.21 -2.93
CA ASN A 155 7.10 12.64 -4.01
C ASN A 155 8.14 11.61 -3.51
N ASP A 156 8.79 11.89 -2.38
CA ASP A 156 9.77 10.98 -1.77
C ASP A 156 9.08 9.70 -1.27
N PHE A 157 7.90 9.80 -0.66
CA PHE A 157 7.09 8.63 -0.29
C PHE A 157 6.68 7.81 -1.52
N VAL A 158 6.17 8.46 -2.57
CA VAL A 158 5.77 7.77 -3.82
C VAL A 158 6.94 7.04 -4.42
N HIS A 159 8.12 7.67 -4.46
CA HIS A 159 9.36 7.07 -4.97
C HIS A 159 9.71 5.77 -4.22
N LEU A 160 9.78 5.82 -2.89
CA LEU A 160 10.13 4.67 -2.07
C LEU A 160 9.05 3.58 -2.12
N PHE A 161 7.78 3.96 -2.00
CA PHE A 161 6.68 2.99 -2.00
C PHE A 161 6.52 2.31 -3.35
N SER A 162 6.82 2.98 -4.47
CA SER A 162 6.84 2.35 -5.79
C SER A 162 7.86 1.21 -5.88
N SER A 163 8.97 1.30 -5.13
CA SER A 163 9.97 0.25 -5.03
C SER A 163 9.59 -0.83 -4.03
N TRP A 164 9.12 -0.45 -2.82
CA TRP A 164 8.81 -1.39 -1.74
C TRP A 164 7.56 -2.23 -2.01
N PHE A 165 6.54 -1.63 -2.61
CA PHE A 165 5.27 -2.28 -2.91
C PHE A 165 5.17 -2.77 -4.36
N ASN A 166 6.28 -3.15 -4.98
CA ASN A 166 6.20 -3.71 -6.32
C ASN A 166 5.53 -5.09 -6.30
N ARG A 167 4.96 -5.46 -7.44
CA ARG A 167 4.16 -6.69 -7.62
C ARG A 167 4.85 -7.98 -7.19
N GLY A 168 6.19 -8.02 -7.21
CA GLY A 168 6.99 -9.21 -6.86
C GLY A 168 6.88 -9.59 -5.38
N PHE A 169 6.51 -8.65 -4.53
CA PHE A 169 6.34 -8.86 -3.09
C PHE A 169 4.88 -9.06 -2.68
N LEU A 170 3.92 -8.89 -3.59
CA LEU A 170 2.50 -9.01 -3.26
C LEU A 170 2.05 -10.47 -3.28
N VAL A 171 1.35 -10.85 -2.23
CA VAL A 171 0.78 -12.19 -2.05
C VAL A 171 -0.73 -12.11 -2.23
N LEU A 172 -1.25 -12.83 -3.25
CA LEU A 172 -2.68 -13.00 -3.44
C LEU A 172 -3.21 -14.06 -2.48
N ARG A 173 -4.25 -13.74 -1.72
CA ARG A 173 -4.97 -14.67 -0.84
C ARG A 173 -6.45 -14.64 -1.15
N ARG A 174 -7.07 -15.82 -1.14
CA ARG A 174 -8.53 -15.92 -1.14
C ARG A 174 -9.07 -15.49 0.23
N ILE A 175 -10.12 -14.72 0.21
CA ILE A 175 -10.89 -14.31 1.39
C ILE A 175 -12.19 -15.09 1.39
N ASP A 176 -12.42 -15.83 2.46
CA ASP A 176 -13.62 -16.62 2.68
C ASP A 176 -13.99 -16.58 4.17
N TRP A 177 -15.04 -17.34 4.56
CA TRP A 177 -15.52 -17.33 5.92
C TRP A 177 -14.56 -17.95 6.94
N SER A 178 -13.53 -18.65 6.51
CA SER A 178 -12.44 -19.17 7.37
C SER A 178 -11.31 -18.15 7.61
N THR A 179 -11.34 -17.02 6.88
CA THR A 179 -10.38 -15.91 7.06
C THR A 179 -10.55 -15.29 8.45
N SER A 180 -9.44 -14.86 9.07
CA SER A 180 -9.49 -14.26 10.40
C SER A 180 -10.48 -13.09 10.47
N ALA A 181 -11.24 -12.99 11.57
CA ALA A 181 -12.21 -11.91 11.78
C ALA A 181 -11.56 -10.52 11.66
N ALA A 182 -10.28 -10.39 12.07
CA ALA A 182 -9.54 -9.13 11.97
C ALA A 182 -9.36 -8.66 10.52
N ILE A 183 -9.16 -9.58 9.57
CA ILE A 183 -9.08 -9.26 8.13
C ILE A 183 -10.48 -8.98 7.59
N LEU A 184 -11.48 -9.80 7.95
CA LEU A 184 -12.87 -9.62 7.49
C LEU A 184 -13.45 -8.28 7.92
N GLU A 185 -13.17 -7.84 9.15
CA GLU A 185 -13.57 -6.51 9.63
C GLU A 185 -12.94 -5.37 8.81
N LYS A 186 -11.69 -5.54 8.38
CA LYS A 186 -11.03 -4.58 7.51
C LYS A 186 -11.66 -4.54 6.13
N ILE A 187 -12.07 -5.67 5.56
CA ILE A 187 -12.81 -5.71 4.28
C ILE A 187 -14.11 -4.90 4.41
N ILE A 188 -14.89 -5.10 5.49
CA ILE A 188 -16.10 -4.29 5.75
C ILE A 188 -15.76 -2.80 5.78
N ARG A 189 -14.71 -2.42 6.52
CA ARG A 189 -14.33 -1.02 6.72
C ARG A 189 -13.82 -0.34 5.45
N TYR A 190 -13.10 -1.08 4.61
CA TYR A 190 -12.41 -0.50 3.45
C TYR A 190 -13.23 -0.52 2.18
N GLU A 191 -14.37 -1.27 2.13
CA GLU A 191 -15.20 -1.30 0.93
C GLU A 191 -15.74 0.09 0.57
N ALA A 192 -15.25 0.65 -0.52
CA ALA A 192 -15.56 2.01 -0.95
C ALA A 192 -16.46 2.07 -2.19
N VAL A 193 -16.59 0.97 -2.94
CA VAL A 193 -17.37 0.92 -4.19
C VAL A 193 -18.82 0.56 -3.91
N HIS A 194 -19.03 -0.49 -3.10
CA HIS A 194 -20.36 -0.97 -2.71
C HIS A 194 -20.37 -1.28 -1.22
N GLU A 195 -20.71 -0.31 -0.40
CA GLU A 195 -20.68 -0.40 1.06
C GLU A 195 -21.15 -1.76 1.59
N ILE A 196 -20.36 -2.35 2.49
CA ILE A 196 -20.70 -3.54 3.25
C ILE A 196 -21.23 -3.06 4.60
N ARG A 197 -22.54 -3.19 4.83
CA ARG A 197 -23.24 -2.64 6.00
C ARG A 197 -22.93 -3.37 7.30
N ASP A 198 -22.78 -4.68 7.22
CA ASP A 198 -22.62 -5.55 8.39
C ASP A 198 -22.02 -6.92 8.02
N TRP A 199 -21.81 -7.76 9.02
CA TRP A 199 -21.28 -9.12 8.87
C TRP A 199 -22.17 -10.03 8.02
N ALA A 200 -23.50 -9.85 8.05
CA ALA A 200 -24.43 -10.63 7.24
C ALA A 200 -24.30 -10.24 5.76
N ASP A 201 -24.08 -8.96 5.49
CA ASP A 201 -23.83 -8.47 4.14
C ASP A 201 -22.48 -8.98 3.60
N LEU A 202 -21.41 -8.91 4.39
CA LEU A 202 -20.13 -9.51 4.03
C LEU A 202 -20.28 -11.00 3.71
N ARG A 203 -21.00 -11.74 4.57
CA ARG A 203 -21.21 -13.16 4.38
C ARG A 203 -21.85 -13.47 3.02
N ARG A 204 -22.86 -12.70 2.62
CA ARG A 204 -23.51 -12.84 1.31
C ARG A 204 -22.56 -12.61 0.13
N ARG A 205 -21.47 -11.88 0.34
CA ARG A 205 -20.47 -11.56 -0.71
C ARG A 205 -19.33 -12.55 -0.81
N ILE A 206 -19.04 -13.32 0.25
CA ILE A 206 -17.89 -14.24 0.26
C ILE A 206 -18.24 -15.71 0.44
N ASP A 207 -19.38 -16.04 1.10
CA ASP A 207 -19.77 -17.41 1.46
C ASP A 207 -20.48 -18.18 0.32
N PRO A 208 -21.38 -17.58 -0.48
CA PRO A 208 -22.07 -18.31 -1.53
C PRO A 208 -21.14 -18.89 -2.58
N PRO A 209 -21.48 -20.08 -3.16
CA PRO A 209 -20.59 -20.80 -4.08
C PRO A 209 -20.28 -20.04 -5.37
N ASP A 210 -21.11 -19.07 -5.74
CA ASP A 210 -20.93 -18.18 -6.88
C ASP A 210 -20.22 -16.85 -6.52
N ARG A 211 -19.60 -16.78 -5.36
CA ARG A 211 -18.83 -15.61 -4.92
C ARG A 211 -17.38 -15.94 -4.71
N ARG A 212 -16.54 -15.01 -5.04
CA ARG A 212 -15.10 -15.04 -4.75
C ARG A 212 -14.67 -13.67 -4.28
N CYS A 213 -13.86 -13.66 -3.25
CA CYS A 213 -13.14 -12.47 -2.83
C CYS A 213 -11.67 -12.81 -2.72
N TYR A 214 -10.83 -11.94 -3.25
CA TYR A 214 -9.38 -12.07 -3.19
C TYR A 214 -8.80 -10.78 -2.64
N ALA A 215 -7.73 -10.87 -1.86
CA ALA A 215 -7.01 -9.71 -1.40
C ALA A 215 -5.50 -9.88 -1.62
N PHE A 216 -4.84 -8.77 -1.90
CA PHE A 216 -3.39 -8.68 -2.00
C PHE A 216 -2.83 -8.17 -0.69
N PHE A 217 -1.82 -8.86 -0.21
CA PHE A 217 -1.09 -8.54 1.02
C PHE A 217 0.37 -8.29 0.70
N HIS A 218 1.02 -7.49 1.53
CA HIS A 218 2.46 -7.32 1.53
C HIS A 218 3.04 -7.84 2.86
N PRO A 219 4.17 -8.59 2.86
CA PRO A 219 4.74 -9.16 4.09
C PRO A 219 5.05 -8.13 5.19
N ALA A 220 5.39 -6.90 4.82
CA ALA A 220 5.64 -5.82 5.77
C ALA A 220 4.37 -5.18 6.37
N LEU A 221 3.17 -5.52 5.86
CA LEU A 221 1.87 -5.06 6.35
C LEU A 221 1.06 -6.27 6.81
N VAL A 222 1.38 -6.77 8.00
CA VAL A 222 0.76 -7.97 8.55
C VAL A 222 -0.75 -7.80 8.69
N ASP A 223 -1.52 -8.72 8.08
CA ASP A 223 -2.98 -8.74 8.10
C ASP A 223 -3.67 -7.44 7.63
N GLU A 224 -2.94 -6.60 6.90
CA GLU A 224 -3.49 -5.41 6.24
C GLU A 224 -3.63 -5.69 4.73
N PRO A 225 -4.85 -5.79 4.21
CA PRO A 225 -5.05 -5.88 2.77
C PRO A 225 -4.64 -4.55 2.10
N LEU A 226 -3.97 -4.64 0.96
CA LEU A 226 -3.65 -3.49 0.12
C LEU A 226 -4.77 -3.18 -0.86
N ILE A 227 -5.25 -4.23 -1.49
CA ILE A 227 -6.34 -4.19 -2.47
C ILE A 227 -7.15 -5.46 -2.25
N PHE A 228 -8.47 -5.36 -2.32
CA PHE A 228 -9.29 -6.55 -2.47
C PHE A 228 -10.22 -6.44 -3.68
N VAL A 229 -10.65 -7.60 -4.15
CA VAL A 229 -11.41 -7.75 -5.39
C VAL A 229 -12.55 -8.71 -5.12
N GLU A 230 -13.77 -8.24 -5.34
CA GLU A 230 -14.97 -9.07 -5.25
C GLU A 230 -15.41 -9.52 -6.64
N VAL A 231 -15.66 -10.82 -6.78
CA VAL A 231 -16.02 -11.47 -8.05
C VAL A 231 -17.31 -12.25 -7.90
N ALA A 232 -18.25 -12.02 -8.81
CA ALA A 232 -19.47 -12.82 -8.96
C ALA A 232 -19.34 -13.75 -10.16
N LEU A 233 -19.72 -15.00 -10.00
CA LEU A 233 -19.83 -15.97 -11.08
C LEU A 233 -21.26 -15.93 -11.62
N THR A 234 -21.42 -15.74 -12.95
CA THR A 234 -22.70 -15.58 -13.62
C THR A 234 -22.78 -16.42 -14.89
N ARG A 235 -23.99 -16.61 -15.43
CA ARG A 235 -24.21 -17.33 -16.70
C ARG A 235 -24.09 -16.44 -17.92
N ALA A 236 -24.15 -15.11 -17.73
CA ALA A 236 -24.05 -14.12 -18.79
C ALA A 236 -23.51 -12.81 -18.17
N ILE A 237 -23.09 -11.89 -19.02
CA ILE A 237 -22.69 -10.55 -18.60
C ILE A 237 -23.94 -9.84 -18.05
N PRO A 238 -23.94 -9.41 -16.76
CA PRO A 238 -25.07 -8.70 -16.20
C PRO A 238 -25.14 -7.27 -16.72
N ALA A 239 -26.36 -6.79 -16.95
CA ALA A 239 -26.58 -5.41 -17.42
C ALA A 239 -26.46 -4.37 -16.31
N ALA A 240 -26.49 -4.79 -15.04
CA ALA A 240 -26.43 -3.90 -13.87
C ALA A 240 -25.88 -4.63 -12.66
N ILE A 241 -25.44 -3.85 -11.68
CA ILE A 241 -24.90 -4.35 -10.39
C ILE A 241 -26.02 -4.84 -9.44
N ALA A 242 -27.17 -4.25 -9.48
CA ALA A 242 -28.27 -4.53 -8.54
C ALA A 242 -28.64 -6.01 -8.40
N PRO A 243 -28.74 -6.82 -9.49
CA PRO A 243 -28.99 -8.26 -9.38
C PRO A 243 -27.83 -9.01 -8.68
N ILE A 244 -26.59 -8.53 -8.78
CA ILE A 244 -25.42 -9.14 -8.13
C ILE A 244 -25.49 -8.92 -6.61
N LEU A 245 -25.88 -7.71 -6.17
CA LEU A 245 -25.93 -7.31 -4.76
C LEU A 245 -27.25 -7.63 -4.06
N SER A 246 -28.26 -8.12 -4.81
CA SER A 246 -29.59 -8.42 -4.25
C SER A 246 -29.53 -9.46 -3.13
N ASP A 247 -30.23 -9.19 -2.04
CA ASP A 247 -30.41 -10.11 -0.91
C ASP A 247 -31.29 -11.33 -1.29
N LYS A 248 -32.16 -11.17 -2.31
CA LYS A 248 -33.16 -12.17 -2.76
C LYS A 248 -32.76 -12.79 -4.10
N ARG A 249 -31.52 -13.24 -4.22
CA ARG A 249 -31.04 -13.93 -5.41
C ARG A 249 -30.80 -15.40 -5.14
N ASP A 250 -30.96 -16.23 -6.16
CA ASP A 250 -30.53 -17.62 -6.12
C ASP A 250 -29.06 -17.71 -6.54
N PRO A 251 -28.18 -18.34 -5.74
CA PRO A 251 -26.79 -18.56 -6.12
C PRO A 251 -26.68 -19.38 -7.40
N VAL A 252 -25.77 -18.99 -8.27
CA VAL A 252 -25.46 -19.74 -9.49
C VAL A 252 -24.57 -20.93 -9.10
N GLU A 253 -24.93 -22.14 -9.57
CA GLU A 253 -24.04 -23.28 -9.42
C GLU A 253 -22.74 -23.01 -10.19
N PRO A 254 -21.56 -23.10 -9.56
CA PRO A 254 -20.28 -22.73 -10.17
C PRO A 254 -20.01 -23.38 -11.53
N ARG A 255 -20.41 -24.66 -11.67
CA ARG A 255 -20.25 -25.41 -12.93
C ARG A 255 -21.07 -24.87 -14.09
N ARG A 256 -22.10 -24.06 -13.82
CA ARG A 256 -22.97 -23.43 -14.82
C ARG A 256 -22.57 -22.00 -15.15
N ALA A 257 -21.59 -21.47 -14.42
CA ALA A 257 -21.08 -20.14 -14.67
C ALA A 257 -20.11 -20.17 -15.86
N ASN A 258 -20.23 -19.19 -16.75
CA ASN A 258 -19.30 -18.96 -17.85
C ASN A 258 -18.63 -17.59 -17.80
N THR A 259 -19.08 -16.73 -16.90
CA THR A 259 -18.64 -15.33 -16.77
C THR A 259 -18.23 -15.04 -15.32
N ALA A 260 -17.08 -14.42 -15.14
CA ALA A 260 -16.63 -13.84 -13.88
C ALA A 260 -16.75 -12.31 -13.97
N VAL A 261 -17.50 -11.75 -13.04
CA VAL A 261 -17.79 -10.32 -12.95
C VAL A 261 -17.05 -9.72 -11.77
N PHE A 262 -16.07 -8.87 -12.03
CA PHE A 262 -15.36 -8.08 -11.03
C PHE A 262 -16.21 -6.87 -10.74
N TYR A 263 -16.92 -6.88 -9.61
CA TYR A 263 -17.87 -5.83 -9.31
C TYR A 263 -17.39 -4.86 -8.22
N SER A 264 -16.36 -5.21 -7.47
CA SER A 264 -15.65 -4.28 -6.59
C SER A 264 -14.15 -4.53 -6.66
N ILE A 265 -13.38 -3.44 -6.81
CA ILE A 265 -11.91 -3.41 -6.73
C ILE A 265 -11.57 -2.23 -5.84
N THR A 266 -11.21 -2.51 -4.58
CA THR A 266 -11.04 -1.49 -3.56
C THR A 266 -9.60 -1.41 -3.09
N ASN A 267 -9.01 -0.20 -3.15
CA ASN A 267 -7.73 0.12 -2.52
C ASN A 267 -7.96 0.38 -1.03
N CYS A 268 -7.30 -0.42 -0.17
CA CYS A 268 -7.47 -0.34 1.27
C CYS A 268 -6.56 0.69 1.95
N GLN A 269 -5.43 1.00 1.32
CA GLN A 269 -4.38 1.82 1.93
C GLN A 269 -4.29 3.18 1.25
N ARG A 270 -4.94 4.19 1.83
CA ARG A 270 -4.95 5.58 1.31
C ARG A 270 -3.53 6.17 1.22
N GLY A 271 -2.66 5.79 2.16
CA GLY A 271 -1.24 6.17 2.13
C GLY A 271 -0.45 5.63 0.93
N LEU A 272 -1.03 4.71 0.13
CA LEU A 272 -0.45 4.21 -1.11
C LEU A 272 -1.11 4.83 -2.36
N ALA A 273 -1.90 5.89 -2.22
CA ALA A 273 -2.48 6.60 -3.36
C ALA A 273 -1.37 7.07 -4.33
N GLY A 274 -1.59 6.90 -5.64
CA GLY A 274 -0.59 7.20 -6.68
C GLY A 274 0.53 6.17 -6.84
N VAL A 275 0.66 5.19 -5.94
CA VAL A 275 1.55 4.04 -6.13
C VAL A 275 0.86 3.04 -7.06
N THR A 276 1.44 2.83 -8.24
CA THR A 276 0.84 2.00 -9.27
C THR A 276 1.13 0.52 -9.04
N PHE A 277 0.12 -0.25 -8.69
CA PHE A 277 0.21 -1.72 -8.65
C PHE A 277 0.01 -2.37 -10.04
N GLY A 278 -0.40 -1.58 -11.03
CA GLY A 278 -0.58 -1.96 -12.42
C GLY A 278 -1.79 -2.88 -12.67
N HIS A 279 -2.14 -3.06 -13.96
CA HIS A 279 -3.19 -4.00 -14.40
C HIS A 279 -2.89 -5.48 -14.10
N PHE A 280 -1.70 -5.75 -13.54
CA PHE A 280 -1.24 -7.11 -13.25
C PHE A 280 -2.07 -7.78 -12.14
N LEU A 281 -2.55 -7.03 -11.15
CA LEU A 281 -3.29 -7.60 -10.03
C LEU A 281 -4.61 -8.23 -10.49
N ILE A 282 -5.35 -7.55 -11.37
CA ILE A 282 -6.58 -8.11 -11.94
C ILE A 282 -6.26 -9.37 -12.76
N LYS A 283 -5.18 -9.36 -13.54
CA LYS A 283 -4.74 -10.54 -14.30
C LYS A 283 -4.42 -11.74 -13.42
N GLN A 284 -3.81 -11.51 -12.27
CA GLN A 284 -3.54 -12.57 -11.29
C GLN A 284 -4.83 -13.18 -10.74
N VAL A 285 -5.83 -12.36 -10.43
CA VAL A 285 -7.15 -12.86 -10.01
C VAL A 285 -7.84 -13.62 -11.15
N VAL A 286 -7.77 -13.12 -12.39
CA VAL A 286 -8.28 -13.81 -13.58
C VAL A 286 -7.62 -15.18 -13.76
N GLU A 287 -6.31 -15.29 -13.58
CA GLU A 287 -5.57 -16.55 -13.66
C GLU A 287 -6.01 -17.52 -12.56
N GLU A 288 -6.22 -17.02 -11.33
CA GLU A 288 -6.67 -17.83 -10.20
C GLU A 288 -8.10 -18.36 -10.42
N VAL A 289 -9.02 -17.48 -10.81
CA VAL A 289 -10.40 -17.87 -11.14
C VAL A 289 -10.43 -18.86 -12.34
N SER A 290 -9.59 -18.65 -13.36
CA SER A 290 -9.50 -19.56 -14.53
C SER A 290 -8.98 -20.94 -14.14
N ARG A 291 -8.09 -21.01 -13.16
CA ARG A 291 -7.53 -22.27 -12.64
C ARG A 291 -8.58 -23.04 -11.82
N GLU A 292 -9.32 -22.31 -10.99
CA GLU A 292 -10.39 -22.90 -10.17
C GLU A 292 -11.61 -23.30 -11.00
N MET A 293 -11.95 -22.53 -12.05
CA MET A 293 -13.18 -22.62 -12.81
C MET A 293 -12.90 -22.74 -14.32
N SER A 294 -12.68 -23.95 -14.81
CA SER A 294 -12.35 -24.21 -16.22
C SER A 294 -13.47 -23.80 -17.21
N GLY A 295 -14.73 -23.72 -16.76
CA GLY A 295 -15.89 -23.30 -17.55
C GLY A 295 -16.00 -21.79 -17.76
N VAL A 296 -15.27 -20.97 -16.98
CA VAL A 296 -15.32 -19.51 -17.07
C VAL A 296 -14.38 -19.02 -18.17
N GLY A 297 -14.96 -18.51 -19.25
CA GLY A 297 -14.22 -17.98 -20.40
C GLY A 297 -14.36 -16.47 -20.61
N THR A 298 -15.28 -15.83 -19.90
CA THR A 298 -15.56 -14.40 -20.01
C THR A 298 -15.26 -13.72 -18.68
N PHE A 299 -14.51 -12.62 -18.72
CA PHE A 299 -14.14 -11.82 -17.56
C PHE A 299 -14.52 -10.37 -17.84
N VAL A 300 -15.29 -9.76 -16.95
CA VAL A 300 -15.77 -8.38 -17.08
C VAL A 300 -15.58 -7.62 -15.80
N THR A 301 -15.30 -6.32 -15.88
CA THR A 301 -15.35 -5.39 -14.75
C THR A 301 -16.61 -4.54 -14.87
N LEU A 302 -17.33 -4.39 -13.76
CA LEU A 302 -18.39 -3.40 -13.63
C LEU A 302 -17.82 -2.25 -12.82
N SER A 303 -17.66 -1.09 -13.44
CA SER A 303 -17.24 0.14 -12.75
C SER A 303 -18.44 1.08 -12.62
N PRO A 304 -18.63 1.75 -11.46
CA PRO A 304 -19.60 2.83 -11.37
C PRO A 304 -19.22 3.93 -12.36
N ASP A 305 -20.16 4.40 -13.16
CA ASP A 305 -19.97 5.59 -13.99
C ASP A 305 -20.08 6.82 -13.09
N ILE A 306 -18.95 7.50 -12.86
CA ILE A 306 -18.90 8.72 -12.04
C ILE A 306 -19.60 9.90 -12.73
N SER A 307 -19.88 9.79 -14.02
CA SER A 307 -20.45 10.89 -14.83
C SER A 307 -21.97 10.86 -14.99
N ARG A 308 -22.65 9.74 -14.61
CA ARG A 308 -24.12 9.62 -14.71
C ARG A 308 -24.65 8.67 -13.64
N GLU A 309 -25.61 9.13 -12.88
CA GLU A 309 -26.23 8.41 -11.73
C GLU A 309 -26.93 7.06 -12.07
N THR A 310 -26.89 6.59 -13.30
CA THR A 310 -27.70 5.44 -13.74
C THR A 310 -27.06 4.41 -14.68
N SER A 311 -25.79 4.53 -15.07
CA SER A 311 -25.18 3.55 -15.98
C SER A 311 -23.83 3.03 -15.46
N SER A 312 -23.71 1.70 -15.39
CA SER A 312 -22.45 1.02 -15.12
C SER A 312 -21.68 0.85 -16.44
N THR A 313 -20.45 1.34 -16.50
CA THR A 313 -19.57 1.08 -17.65
C THR A 313 -18.99 -0.32 -17.54
N THR A 314 -19.22 -1.15 -18.55
CA THR A 314 -18.71 -2.53 -18.60
C THR A 314 -17.39 -2.56 -19.35
N CYS A 315 -16.31 -2.95 -18.69
CA CYS A 315 -15.01 -3.20 -19.32
C CYS A 315 -14.81 -4.71 -19.50
N LEU A 316 -14.63 -5.16 -20.74
CA LEU A 316 -14.48 -6.57 -21.08
C LEU A 316 -13.00 -6.97 -21.10
N ILE A 317 -12.65 -7.99 -20.32
CA ILE A 317 -11.37 -8.66 -20.39
C ILE A 317 -11.61 -10.00 -21.08
N ARG A 318 -11.30 -10.12 -22.38
CA ARG A 318 -11.46 -11.39 -23.11
C ARG A 318 -10.16 -12.18 -23.17
N LYS A 319 -10.27 -13.50 -23.02
CA LYS A 319 -9.18 -14.44 -23.32
C LYS A 319 -8.99 -14.48 -24.85
N CYS A 320 -7.81 -14.12 -25.34
CA CYS A 320 -7.51 -14.16 -26.77
C CYS A 320 -7.43 -15.64 -27.24
N PRO A 321 -8.26 -16.10 -28.21
CA PRO A 321 -8.38 -17.52 -28.54
C PRO A 321 -7.25 -18.11 -29.39
N LYS A 322 -6.25 -17.38 -29.78
CA LYS A 322 -5.17 -17.88 -30.67
C LYS A 322 -3.79 -17.42 -30.22
N VAL A 323 -3.14 -18.18 -29.34
CA VAL A 323 -1.67 -18.40 -29.34
C VAL A 323 -1.37 -19.70 -28.59
N THR A 324 -0.51 -20.55 -29.16
CA THR A 324 0.07 -21.81 -28.68
C THR A 324 0.53 -21.76 -27.21
N PRO A 325 0.69 -22.90 -26.50
CA PRO A 325 0.53 -23.07 -25.05
C PRO A 325 1.66 -22.50 -24.16
N ALA A 326 2.25 -21.36 -24.48
CA ALA A 326 3.34 -20.82 -23.64
C ALA A 326 2.95 -19.66 -22.71
N ARG A 327 1.97 -18.81 -23.03
CA ARG A 327 1.37 -17.80 -22.13
C ARG A 327 0.08 -17.22 -22.72
N PRO A 328 -1.05 -17.16 -21.99
CA PRO A 328 -2.23 -16.46 -22.46
C PRO A 328 -1.95 -14.95 -22.55
N ARG A 329 -2.19 -14.35 -23.72
CA ARG A 329 -2.22 -12.89 -23.87
C ARG A 329 -3.63 -12.39 -23.54
N TRP A 330 -3.72 -11.49 -22.58
CA TRP A 330 -4.95 -10.82 -22.19
C TRP A 330 -5.03 -9.45 -22.86
N GLN A 331 -6.18 -9.10 -23.38
CA GLN A 331 -6.45 -7.79 -23.95
C GLN A 331 -7.59 -7.15 -23.15
N LEU A 332 -7.35 -5.94 -22.65
CA LEU A 332 -8.37 -5.10 -22.01
C LEU A 332 -9.12 -4.41 -23.16
N VAL A 333 -10.41 -4.66 -23.29
CA VAL A 333 -11.29 -3.96 -24.24
C VAL A 333 -12.20 -3.07 -23.41
N ILE A 334 -12.10 -1.76 -23.63
CA ILE A 334 -12.99 -0.75 -23.05
C ILE A 334 -13.99 -0.43 -24.16
N GLU A 335 -15.24 -0.76 -23.98
CA GLU A 335 -16.37 -0.31 -24.80
C GLU A 335 -17.17 0.76 -24.07
#